data_ff83d668ef11d9ef12930388bafa8154
#
_entry.id   ff83d668ef11d9ef12930388bafa8154
#
_cell.length_a   1.000
_cell.length_b   1.000
_cell.length_c   1.000
_cell.angle_alpha   90.00
_cell.angle_beta   90.00
_cell.angle_gamma   90.00
#
_symmetry.space_group_name_H-M   'P 1'
#
loop_
_entity.id
_entity.type
_entity.pdbx_description
1 polymer ?
#
loop_
_entity_poly.entity_id
_entity_poly.type
_entity_poly.pdbx_seq_one_letter_code
_entity_poly.pdbx_strand_id
1 'polypeptide(L)'
;MGLTDWNWLLAADHQDYPWDCSACSTAWAMRTIGYAVTEQDVIAGLGPERISPALGLLDASGAGLVSYLAEQGIGAENNPDASWQELQDAAGFQPMVLGGRAFCHWVAVRMGSVAISRPDLGALALMNPSPGYQGVDQQLTEDDYWRLGSWSAVWFTSW
;
A
#
# COMPACT_ATOMS: atom_id res chain seq x y z
N MET A 1 22.90 -2.69 2.57
CA MET A 1 21.54 -2.16 2.77
C MET A 1 21.21 -1.31 1.55
N GLY A 2 20.18 -1.69 0.83
CA GLY A 2 19.72 -0.92 -0.32
C GLY A 2 19.05 0.39 0.11
N LEU A 3 19.05 1.39 -0.77
CA LEU A 3 18.35 2.68 -0.57
C LEU A 3 16.87 2.47 -0.14
N THR A 4 16.27 1.38 -0.56
CA THR A 4 14.88 1.00 -0.25
C THR A 4 14.62 0.70 1.23
N ASP A 5 15.58 0.14 1.95
CA ASP A 5 15.40 -0.19 3.37
C ASP A 5 15.38 1.05 4.25
N TRP A 6 16.26 2.00 3.95
CA TRP A 6 16.32 3.25 4.68
C TRP A 6 15.08 4.11 4.40
N ASN A 7 14.68 4.19 3.14
CA ASN A 7 13.48 4.94 2.75
C ASN A 7 12.21 4.36 3.39
N TRP A 8 12.13 3.04 3.54
CA TRP A 8 11.00 2.39 4.20
C TRP A 8 10.84 2.85 5.65
N LEU A 9 11.92 2.86 6.42
CA LEU A 9 11.88 3.31 7.82
C LEU A 9 11.57 4.80 7.94
N LEU A 10 12.15 5.64 7.09
CA LEU A 10 11.94 7.09 7.10
C LEU A 10 10.52 7.49 6.65
N ALA A 11 9.88 6.64 5.86
CA ALA A 11 8.53 6.89 5.36
C ALA A 11 7.44 6.51 6.37
N ALA A 12 7.79 5.83 7.47
CA ALA A 12 6.83 5.31 8.44
C ALA A 12 5.90 6.38 9.01
N ASP A 13 4.63 6.07 9.05
CA ASP A 13 3.57 6.96 9.50
C ASP A 13 2.37 6.15 10.01
N HIS A 14 1.44 6.83 10.68
CA HIS A 14 0.16 6.28 11.05
C HIS A 14 -0.96 7.15 10.50
N GLN A 15 -2.10 6.54 10.16
CA GLN A 15 -3.27 7.28 9.71
C GLN A 15 -3.78 8.23 10.81
N ASP A 16 -4.17 9.41 10.39
CA ASP A 16 -4.70 10.43 11.30
C ASP A 16 -6.17 10.19 11.68
N TYR A 17 -6.91 9.56 10.80
CA TYR A 17 -8.34 9.29 10.95
C TYR A 17 -8.68 7.82 10.64
N PRO A 18 -9.82 7.30 11.14
CA PRO A 18 -10.22 5.90 10.91
C PRO A 18 -10.48 5.54 9.44
N TRP A 19 -10.63 6.53 8.57
CA TRP A 19 -11.05 6.34 7.17
C TRP A 19 -9.93 6.55 6.14
N ASP A 20 -8.77 7.06 6.53
CA ASP A 20 -7.72 7.49 5.59
C ASP A 20 -6.55 6.51 5.41
N CYS A 21 -6.72 5.26 5.82
CA CYS A 21 -5.70 4.21 5.68
C CYS A 21 -5.15 4.08 4.25
N SER A 22 -5.98 4.25 3.22
CA SER A 22 -5.54 4.22 1.82
C SER A 22 -4.64 5.40 1.47
N ALA A 23 -4.96 6.60 1.96
CA ALA A 23 -4.14 7.79 1.73
C ALA A 23 -2.80 7.71 2.46
N CYS A 24 -2.81 7.28 3.73
CA CYS A 24 -1.61 7.08 4.53
C CYS A 24 -0.68 6.03 3.88
N SER A 25 -1.22 4.90 3.49
CA SER A 25 -0.46 3.83 2.83
C SER A 25 0.11 4.26 1.47
N THR A 26 -0.67 5.01 0.68
CA THR A 26 -0.21 5.55 -0.61
C THR A 26 0.90 6.58 -0.41
N ALA A 27 0.74 7.50 0.53
CA ALA A 27 1.77 8.47 0.87
C ALA A 27 3.07 7.78 1.28
N TRP A 28 2.97 6.72 2.08
CA TRP A 28 4.15 5.94 2.43
C TRP A 28 4.82 5.30 1.21
N ALA A 29 4.07 4.58 0.39
CA ALA A 29 4.62 3.97 -0.82
C ALA A 29 5.32 5.01 -1.72
N MET A 30 4.73 6.20 -1.87
CA MET A 30 5.34 7.31 -2.62
C MET A 30 6.62 7.83 -1.96
N ARG A 31 6.65 7.98 -0.63
CA ARG A 31 7.85 8.44 0.09
C ARG A 31 9.01 7.45 -0.03
N THR A 32 8.74 6.14 -0.11
CA THR A 32 9.81 5.14 -0.29
C THR A 32 10.56 5.28 -1.61
N ILE A 33 9.96 5.91 -2.60
CA ILE A 33 10.57 6.19 -3.91
C ILE A 33 10.97 7.65 -4.09
N GLY A 34 10.97 8.43 -3.01
CA GLY A 34 11.55 9.78 -2.97
C GLY A 34 10.58 10.94 -3.15
N TYR A 35 9.27 10.69 -3.19
CA TYR A 35 8.28 11.77 -3.24
C TYR A 35 8.10 12.40 -1.86
N ALA A 36 8.17 13.72 -1.79
CA ALA A 36 7.89 14.50 -0.57
C ALA A 36 6.38 14.76 -0.47
N VAL A 37 5.62 13.76 -0.04
CA VAL A 37 4.17 13.80 0.05
C VAL A 37 3.70 13.39 1.44
N THR A 38 2.68 14.07 1.94
CA THR A 38 2.00 13.74 3.20
C THR A 38 0.69 13.00 2.93
N GLU A 39 0.15 12.36 3.97
CA GLU A 39 -1.19 11.79 3.93
C GLU A 39 -2.25 12.83 3.51
N GLN A 40 -2.15 14.05 4.04
CA GLN A 40 -3.07 15.14 3.72
C GLN A 40 -2.96 15.57 2.25
N ASP A 41 -1.78 15.54 1.67
CA ASP A 41 -1.60 15.80 0.23
C ASP A 41 -2.32 14.75 -0.62
N VAL A 42 -2.24 13.48 -0.22
CA VAL A 42 -2.95 12.40 -0.92
C VAL A 42 -4.46 12.55 -0.79
N ILE A 43 -4.98 12.85 0.41
CA ILE A 43 -6.41 13.11 0.62
C ILE A 43 -6.89 14.27 -0.26
N ALA A 44 -6.17 15.37 -0.27
CA ALA A 44 -6.51 16.53 -1.08
C ALA A 44 -6.47 16.21 -2.58
N GLY A 45 -5.47 15.45 -3.02
CA GLY A 45 -5.33 15.06 -4.41
C GLY A 45 -6.38 14.05 -4.87
N LEU A 46 -6.80 13.12 -4.01
CA LEU A 46 -7.90 12.21 -4.30
C LEU A 46 -9.23 12.97 -4.46
N GLY A 47 -9.48 13.93 -3.61
CA GLY A 47 -10.71 14.70 -3.62
C GLY A 47 -11.96 13.93 -3.14
N PRO A 48 -13.07 14.62 -2.91
CA PRO A 48 -14.29 14.02 -2.35
C PRO A 48 -14.97 13.01 -3.28
N GLU A 49 -14.61 12.98 -4.53
CA GLU A 49 -15.09 12.01 -5.52
C GLU A 49 -14.39 10.66 -5.43
N ARG A 50 -13.24 10.57 -4.74
CA ARG A 50 -12.45 9.34 -4.61
C ARG A 50 -12.27 8.87 -3.17
N ILE A 51 -12.34 9.77 -2.19
CA ILE A 51 -12.22 9.44 -0.78
C ILE A 51 -13.18 10.27 0.07
N SER A 52 -13.74 9.68 1.12
CA SER A 52 -14.64 10.40 2.03
C SER A 52 -14.47 9.97 3.49
N PRO A 53 -14.77 10.85 4.45
CA PRO A 53 -14.75 10.50 5.88
C PRO A 53 -15.71 9.37 6.28
N ALA A 54 -16.76 9.16 5.50
CA ALA A 54 -17.77 8.16 5.83
C ALA A 54 -17.39 6.75 5.37
N LEU A 55 -16.66 6.64 4.24
CA LEU A 55 -16.43 5.36 3.57
C LEU A 55 -14.96 5.06 3.29
N GLY A 56 -14.05 6.03 3.51
CA GLY A 56 -12.67 5.93 3.05
C GLY A 56 -12.58 6.00 1.53
N LEU A 57 -11.71 5.20 0.94
CA LEU A 57 -11.60 5.11 -0.53
C LEU A 57 -12.90 4.56 -1.12
N LEU A 58 -13.50 5.32 -2.04
CA LEU A 58 -14.85 5.01 -2.56
C LEU A 58 -14.86 3.81 -3.50
N ASP A 59 -13.77 3.58 -4.22
CA ASP A 59 -13.61 2.43 -5.09
C ASP A 59 -12.63 1.40 -4.48
N ALA A 60 -13.18 0.33 -3.95
CA ALA A 60 -12.42 -0.75 -3.32
C ALA A 60 -11.47 -1.49 -4.28
N SER A 61 -11.61 -1.31 -5.60
CA SER A 61 -10.66 -1.86 -6.59
C SER A 61 -9.31 -1.17 -6.58
N GLY A 62 -9.24 0.07 -6.06
CA GLY A 62 -8.05 0.92 -6.08
C GLY A 62 -7.89 1.77 -7.34
N ALA A 63 -8.86 1.80 -8.25
CA ALA A 63 -8.77 2.60 -9.47
C ALA A 63 -8.62 4.10 -9.20
N GLY A 64 -9.20 4.61 -8.11
CA GLY A 64 -9.02 5.99 -7.67
C GLY A 64 -7.58 6.31 -7.28
N LEU A 65 -6.86 5.36 -6.69
CA LEU A 65 -5.43 5.52 -6.38
C LEU A 65 -4.59 5.54 -7.66
N VAL A 66 -4.90 4.70 -8.63
CA VAL A 66 -4.22 4.69 -9.95
C VAL A 66 -4.36 6.05 -10.64
N SER A 67 -5.57 6.61 -10.65
CA SER A 67 -5.81 7.93 -11.24
C SER A 67 -5.03 9.04 -10.52
N TYR A 68 -5.03 9.03 -9.20
CA TYR A 68 -4.26 9.98 -8.40
C TYR A 68 -2.75 9.86 -8.68
N LEU A 69 -2.21 8.64 -8.69
CA LEU A 69 -0.79 8.41 -8.96
C LEU A 69 -0.39 8.90 -10.36
N ALA A 70 -1.25 8.68 -11.37
CA ALA A 70 -1.03 9.21 -12.71
C ALA A 70 -0.96 10.74 -12.75
N GLU A 71 -1.80 11.42 -11.98
CA GLU A 71 -1.76 12.89 -11.81
C GLU A 71 -0.44 13.36 -11.19
N GLN A 72 0.23 12.50 -10.41
CA GLN A 72 1.55 12.76 -9.82
C GLN A 72 2.72 12.32 -10.73
N GLY A 73 2.45 11.82 -11.92
CA GLY A 73 3.48 11.34 -12.85
C GLY A 73 3.95 9.91 -12.55
N ILE A 74 3.23 9.16 -11.72
CA ILE A 74 3.53 7.78 -11.36
C ILE A 74 2.60 6.85 -12.12
N GLY A 75 3.18 5.95 -12.92
CA GLY A 75 2.42 4.87 -13.53
C GLY A 75 2.04 3.84 -12.47
N ALA A 76 0.81 3.37 -12.50
CA ALA A 76 0.33 2.33 -11.60
C ALA A 76 -0.74 1.47 -12.27
N GLU A 77 -0.89 0.27 -11.76
CA GLU A 77 -1.95 -0.65 -12.15
C GLU A 77 -2.70 -1.13 -10.91
N ASN A 78 -4.01 -1.32 -11.04
CA ASN A 78 -4.81 -1.97 -10.01
C ASN A 78 -5.24 -3.37 -10.45
N ASN A 79 -5.15 -4.31 -9.52
CA ASN A 79 -5.67 -5.66 -9.67
C ASN A 79 -6.63 -5.95 -8.50
N PRO A 80 -7.95 -5.93 -8.73
CA PRO A 80 -8.94 -6.12 -7.67
C PRO A 80 -9.05 -7.57 -7.18
N ASP A 81 -8.43 -8.52 -7.85
CA ASP A 81 -8.45 -9.94 -7.51
C ASP A 81 -7.05 -10.56 -7.66
N ALA A 82 -6.03 -9.84 -7.19
CA ALA A 82 -4.65 -10.28 -7.29
C ALA A 82 -4.44 -11.66 -6.64
N SER A 83 -3.72 -12.55 -7.32
CA SER A 83 -3.26 -13.80 -6.73
C SER A 83 -2.06 -13.58 -5.82
N TRP A 84 -1.81 -14.53 -4.93
CA TRP A 84 -0.62 -14.47 -4.07
C TRP A 84 0.68 -14.39 -4.88
N GLN A 85 0.77 -15.15 -5.97
CA GLN A 85 1.95 -15.14 -6.84
C GLN A 85 2.16 -13.77 -7.51
N GLU A 86 1.07 -13.15 -8.01
CA GLU A 86 1.16 -11.81 -8.59
C GLU A 86 1.64 -10.77 -7.56
N LEU A 87 1.16 -10.87 -6.31
CA LEU A 87 1.62 -9.98 -5.23
C LEU A 87 3.10 -10.17 -4.93
N GLN A 88 3.57 -11.42 -4.87
CA GLN A 88 4.98 -11.72 -4.61
C GLN A 88 5.88 -11.20 -5.75
N ASP A 89 5.47 -11.41 -6.98
CA ASP A 89 6.22 -10.96 -8.15
C ASP A 89 6.31 -9.43 -8.19
N ALA A 90 5.20 -8.75 -7.98
CA ALA A 90 5.16 -7.29 -7.95
C ALA A 90 5.96 -6.72 -6.76
N ALA A 91 5.79 -7.28 -5.56
CA ALA A 91 6.47 -6.81 -4.35
C ALA A 91 8.01 -6.93 -4.42
N GLY A 92 8.53 -7.79 -5.28
CA GLY A 92 9.97 -7.90 -5.52
C GLY A 92 10.60 -6.62 -6.08
N PHE A 93 9.87 -5.87 -6.90
CA PHE A 93 10.41 -4.77 -7.69
C PHE A 93 9.59 -3.48 -7.64
N GLN A 94 8.39 -3.51 -7.09
CA GLN A 94 7.43 -2.42 -7.18
C GLN A 94 6.89 -2.02 -5.81
N PRO A 95 6.82 -0.72 -5.49
CA PRO A 95 6.02 -0.25 -4.38
C PRO A 95 4.56 -0.65 -4.60
N MET A 96 3.87 -0.98 -3.51
CA MET A 96 2.50 -1.48 -3.59
C MET A 96 1.67 -0.99 -2.43
N VAL A 97 0.40 -0.76 -2.69
CA VAL A 97 -0.64 -0.56 -1.68
C VAL A 97 -1.64 -1.71 -1.81
N LEU A 98 -1.96 -2.36 -0.70
CA LEU A 98 -2.79 -3.55 -0.68
C LEU A 98 -4.02 -3.32 0.20
N GLY A 99 -5.20 -3.48 -0.37
CA GLY A 99 -6.49 -3.32 0.31
C GLY A 99 -7.19 -4.64 0.54
N GLY A 100 -7.52 -4.93 1.77
CA GLY A 100 -8.39 -6.05 2.14
C GLY A 100 -9.85 -5.64 2.05
N ARG A 101 -10.57 -6.12 1.04
CA ARG A 101 -11.96 -5.72 0.78
C ARG A 101 -12.93 -6.18 1.85
N ALA A 102 -12.69 -7.32 2.47
CA ALA A 102 -13.57 -7.88 3.49
C ALA A 102 -13.58 -7.07 4.79
N PHE A 103 -12.53 -6.32 5.08
CA PHE A 103 -12.39 -5.54 6.32
C PHE A 103 -12.05 -4.07 6.07
N CYS A 104 -12.16 -3.61 4.83
CA CYS A 104 -12.04 -2.21 4.43
C CYS A 104 -10.77 -1.51 4.96
N HIS A 105 -9.62 -2.15 4.83
CA HIS A 105 -8.35 -1.63 5.31
C HIS A 105 -7.24 -1.72 4.26
N TRP A 106 -6.43 -0.66 4.15
CA TRP A 106 -5.32 -0.56 3.23
C TRP A 106 -3.99 -0.50 3.98
N VAL A 107 -3.00 -1.18 3.43
CA VAL A 107 -1.62 -1.22 3.95
C VAL A 107 -0.63 -0.98 2.82
N ALA A 108 0.56 -0.48 3.11
CA ALA A 108 1.63 -0.45 2.14
C ALA A 108 2.45 -1.74 2.22
N VAL A 109 2.92 -2.24 1.07
CA VAL A 109 3.80 -3.39 0.98
C VAL A 109 5.20 -2.93 0.64
N ARG A 110 6.17 -3.38 1.42
CA ARG A 110 7.57 -3.03 1.22
C ARG A 110 8.12 -3.64 -0.06
N MET A 111 8.63 -2.81 -0.94
CA MET A 111 9.33 -3.25 -2.14
C MET A 111 10.56 -4.11 -1.78
N GLY A 112 10.73 -5.22 -2.47
CA GLY A 112 11.81 -6.17 -2.19
C GLY A 112 11.59 -7.06 -0.98
N SER A 113 10.42 -6.99 -0.32
CA SER A 113 10.16 -7.72 0.92
C SER A 113 10.33 -9.24 0.79
N VAL A 114 9.93 -9.81 -0.32
CA VAL A 114 10.06 -11.26 -0.58
C VAL A 114 11.52 -11.67 -0.75
N ALA A 115 12.34 -10.83 -1.39
CA ALA A 115 13.74 -11.13 -1.62
C ALA A 115 14.62 -10.94 -0.38
N ILE A 116 14.24 -10.04 0.51
CA ILE A 116 15.04 -9.62 1.67
C ILE A 116 14.60 -10.30 2.95
N SER A 117 13.29 -10.50 3.13
CA SER A 117 12.71 -10.87 4.43
C SER A 117 12.58 -12.36 4.67
N ARG A 118 13.04 -13.22 3.86
CA ARG A 118 12.91 -14.69 3.96
C ARG A 118 12.08 -15.26 2.81
N PRO A 119 12.68 -15.42 1.65
CA PRO A 119 12.02 -15.99 0.47
C PRO A 119 11.50 -17.43 0.72
N ASP A 120 12.06 -18.13 1.70
CA ASP A 120 11.62 -19.46 2.14
C ASP A 120 10.25 -19.46 2.83
N LEU A 121 9.82 -18.34 3.40
CA LEU A 121 8.54 -18.22 4.09
C LEU A 121 7.46 -17.50 3.27
N GLY A 122 7.81 -16.86 2.17
CA GLY A 122 6.88 -16.20 1.28
C GLY A 122 6.01 -15.12 1.93
N ALA A 123 6.53 -14.40 2.92
CA ALA A 123 5.81 -13.34 3.60
C ALA A 123 6.08 -11.97 2.97
N LEU A 124 5.04 -11.14 2.85
CA LEU A 124 5.16 -9.74 2.49
C LEU A 124 5.35 -8.89 3.76
N ALA A 125 6.34 -8.02 3.76
CA ALA A 125 6.51 -7.05 4.83
C ALA A 125 5.55 -5.87 4.61
N LEU A 126 4.78 -5.55 5.64
CA LEU A 126 3.74 -4.53 5.57
C LEU A 126 4.05 -3.33 6.46
N MET A 127 3.59 -2.17 6.01
CA MET A 127 3.26 -1.05 6.86
C MET A 127 1.76 -1.00 7.07
N ASN A 128 1.36 -1.16 8.33
CA ASN A 128 -0.02 -1.00 8.72
C ASN A 128 -0.21 0.41 9.31
N PRO A 129 -1.03 1.28 8.68
CA PRO A 129 -1.23 2.65 9.16
C PRO A 129 -2.10 2.74 10.41
N SER A 130 -2.70 1.66 10.87
CA SER A 130 -3.55 1.67 12.07
C SER A 130 -2.77 2.04 13.32
N PRO A 131 -3.28 2.96 14.18
CA PRO A 131 -2.53 3.49 15.32
C PRO A 131 -2.12 2.46 16.39
N GLY A 132 -2.72 1.29 16.41
CA GLY A 132 -2.39 0.22 17.35
C GLY A 132 -1.19 -0.66 16.96
N TYR A 133 -0.63 -0.45 15.76
CA TYR A 133 0.49 -1.23 15.24
C TYR A 133 1.78 -0.43 15.22
N GLN A 134 2.92 -1.10 15.37
CA GLN A 134 4.23 -0.46 15.29
C GLN A 134 4.71 -0.24 13.85
N GLY A 135 3.83 -0.23 12.91
CA GLY A 135 4.01 0.25 11.55
C GLY A 135 4.78 -0.68 10.63
N VAL A 136 6.02 -0.96 10.91
CA VAL A 136 6.97 -1.52 9.92
C VAL A 136 7.22 -3.02 10.01
N ASP A 137 6.72 -3.70 11.02
CA ASP A 137 7.10 -5.09 11.33
C ASP A 137 6.00 -6.12 11.10
N GLN A 138 4.88 -5.71 10.58
CA GLN A 138 3.80 -6.63 10.28
C GLN A 138 4.09 -7.43 9.01
N GLN A 139 3.77 -8.71 9.02
CA GLN A 139 3.92 -9.60 7.87
C GLN A 139 2.57 -10.16 7.45
N LEU A 140 2.38 -10.29 6.14
CA LEU A 140 1.26 -11.01 5.54
C LEU A 140 1.81 -12.31 4.96
N THR A 141 1.34 -13.43 5.47
CA THR A 141 1.64 -14.76 4.93
C THR A 141 0.61 -15.17 3.87
N GLU A 142 0.94 -16.19 3.07
CA GLU A 142 -0.02 -16.74 2.10
C GLU A 142 -1.28 -17.27 2.78
N ASP A 143 -1.14 -17.94 3.93
CA ASP A 143 -2.29 -18.45 4.69
C ASP A 143 -3.20 -17.32 5.17
N ASP A 144 -2.63 -16.22 5.66
CA ASP A 144 -3.39 -15.04 6.05
C ASP A 144 -4.08 -14.38 4.86
N TYR A 145 -3.41 -14.30 3.72
CA TYR A 145 -3.97 -13.77 2.49
C TYR A 145 -5.25 -14.50 2.10
N TRP A 146 -5.21 -15.82 2.04
CA TRP A 146 -6.38 -16.63 1.70
C TRP A 146 -7.46 -16.61 2.77
N ARG A 147 -7.07 -16.64 4.04
CA ARG A 147 -7.99 -16.63 5.17
C ARG A 147 -8.78 -15.32 5.30
N LEU A 148 -8.14 -14.19 5.00
CA LEU A 148 -8.73 -12.87 5.14
C LEU A 148 -9.62 -12.45 3.96
N GLY A 149 -9.63 -13.20 2.88
CA GLY A 149 -10.59 -13.04 1.78
C GLY A 149 -10.08 -12.25 0.58
N SER A 150 -10.94 -11.44 -0.01
CA SER A 150 -10.63 -10.72 -1.26
C SER A 150 -9.71 -9.53 -1.03
N TRP A 151 -8.73 -9.37 -1.94
CA TRP A 151 -7.76 -8.31 -1.90
C TRP A 151 -7.73 -7.51 -3.20
N SER A 152 -7.49 -6.22 -3.09
CA SER A 152 -7.18 -5.35 -4.21
C SER A 152 -5.76 -4.84 -4.06
N ALA A 153 -4.96 -4.93 -5.11
CA ALA A 153 -3.60 -4.42 -5.13
C ALA A 153 -3.48 -3.24 -6.09
N VAL A 154 -2.69 -2.25 -5.70
CA VAL A 154 -2.23 -1.17 -6.57
C VAL A 154 -0.72 -1.16 -6.50
N TRP A 155 -0.05 -1.50 -7.59
CA TRP A 155 1.41 -1.44 -7.68
C TRP A 155 1.88 -0.42 -8.68
N PHE A 156 3.02 0.20 -8.38
CA PHE A 156 3.61 1.23 -9.21
C PHE A 156 4.41 0.57 -10.34
N THR A 157 4.21 1.05 -11.56
CA THR A 157 4.86 0.50 -12.75
C THR A 157 5.97 1.40 -13.29
N SER A 158 5.94 2.69 -12.96
CA SER A 158 6.97 3.67 -13.32
C SER A 158 6.91 4.87 -12.39
N TRP A 159 8.09 5.47 -12.12
CA TRP A 159 8.22 6.69 -11.28
C TRP A 159 9.52 7.43 -11.58
#